data_2e4466b47a4f4b802f753bf4931f8dc3
#
_entry.id   2e4466b47a4f4b802f753bf4931f8dc3
#
_cell.length_a   1.000
_cell.length_b   1.000
_cell.length_c   1.000
_cell.angle_alpha   90.00
_cell.angle_beta   90.00
_cell.angle_gamma   90.00
#
_symmetry.space_group_name_H-M   'P 1'
#
loop_
_entity.id
_entity.type
_entity.pdbx_description
1 polymer ?
#
loop_
_entity_poly.entity_id
_entity_poly.type
_entity_poly.pdbx_seq_one_letter_code
_entity_poly.pdbx_strand_id
1 'polypeptide(L)'
;SPAPAAPTADGGSGPPADLVTMLATSLTDDDDGYPRNRTDVVDMLIGLVFAGHETTALALTFTIHSLAEHPEVYRRVEDEIDETLRDDPIEWDHLDDLPLLDRVVDETLRLYPPVHSLPREATRDVAFGDYVVPEGSEVLVGVYSMHHDDRFWADPEAFDPSRWLDRDRSAEAYLPFGAGPRRCLGATFARVEARVVLAELLRRFRFERDGDADLDLSPQMTTQPAGEVPMRVRKR
;
A
#
# COMPACT_ATOMS: atom_id res chain seq x y z
N SER A 1 -13.16 7.67 15.94
CA SER A 1 -13.79 8.76 15.15
C SER A 1 -14.09 8.23 13.77
N PRO A 2 -15.26 8.45 13.20
CA PRO A 2 -15.61 7.97 11.88
C PRO A 2 -14.70 8.60 10.82
N ALA A 3 -14.41 7.83 9.77
CA ALA A 3 -13.67 8.30 8.61
C ALA A 3 -14.37 9.54 7.99
N PRO A 4 -13.63 10.50 7.42
CA PRO A 4 -14.22 11.61 6.72
C PRO A 4 -15.02 11.07 5.52
N ALA A 5 -16.25 11.53 5.38
CA ALA A 5 -17.11 11.22 4.24
C ALA A 5 -16.43 11.66 2.94
N ALA A 6 -16.57 10.84 1.90
CA ALA A 6 -16.14 11.20 0.56
C ALA A 6 -16.82 12.52 0.15
N PRO A 7 -16.12 13.42 -0.58
CA PRO A 7 -16.71 14.66 -1.06
C PRO A 7 -17.84 14.31 -2.03
N THR A 8 -19.06 14.76 -1.71
CA THR A 8 -20.20 14.67 -2.61
C THR A 8 -19.92 15.55 -3.85
N ALA A 9 -20.11 14.97 -5.02
CA ALA A 9 -20.02 15.70 -6.29
C ALA A 9 -21.19 16.68 -6.40
N ASP A 10 -21.03 17.87 -5.81
CA ASP A 10 -21.86 19.02 -6.11
C ASP A 10 -21.31 19.70 -7.35
N GLY A 11 -22.18 19.89 -8.35
CA GLY A 11 -21.88 20.43 -9.67
C GLY A 11 -21.38 21.88 -9.67
N GLY A 12 -20.20 22.11 -9.11
CA GLY A 12 -19.46 23.35 -9.20
C GLY A 12 -18.58 23.35 -10.45
N SER A 13 -18.72 24.34 -11.32
CA SER A 13 -17.93 24.56 -12.55
C SER A 13 -16.51 25.05 -12.26
N GLY A 14 -15.81 24.46 -11.29
CA GLY A 14 -14.39 24.68 -11.02
C GLY A 14 -13.52 23.62 -11.69
N PRO A 15 -12.22 23.88 -11.93
CA PRO A 15 -11.31 22.84 -12.39
C PRO A 15 -11.32 21.66 -11.39
N PRO A 16 -11.14 20.41 -11.85
CA PRO A 16 -11.10 19.26 -10.96
C PRO A 16 -10.06 19.52 -9.87
N ALA A 17 -10.43 19.25 -8.62
CA ALA A 17 -9.56 19.44 -7.45
C ALA A 17 -8.45 18.38 -7.45
N ASP A 18 -7.52 18.45 -8.39
CA ASP A 18 -6.31 17.65 -8.37
C ASP A 18 -5.31 18.20 -7.34
N LEU A 19 -4.38 17.34 -6.91
CA LEU A 19 -3.40 17.66 -5.89
C LEU A 19 -2.52 18.87 -6.27
N VAL A 20 -2.17 19.01 -7.55
CA VAL A 20 -1.34 20.13 -8.03
C VAL A 20 -2.10 21.45 -7.90
N THR A 21 -3.37 21.44 -8.31
CA THR A 21 -4.26 22.60 -8.16
C THR A 21 -4.47 22.95 -6.69
N MET A 22 -4.70 21.96 -5.82
CA MET A 22 -4.83 22.18 -4.37
C MET A 22 -3.58 22.82 -3.77
N LEU A 23 -2.40 22.27 -4.08
CA LEU A 23 -1.12 22.80 -3.59
C LEU A 23 -0.81 24.20 -4.17
N ALA A 24 -1.15 24.45 -5.43
CA ALA A 24 -0.94 25.76 -6.05
C ALA A 24 -1.89 26.81 -5.47
N THR A 25 -3.12 26.47 -5.17
CA THR A 25 -4.09 27.38 -4.55
C THR A 25 -3.78 27.68 -3.10
N SER A 26 -3.18 26.73 -2.36
CA SER A 26 -2.75 26.96 -0.97
C SER A 26 -1.66 28.05 -0.84
N LEU A 27 -0.96 28.40 -1.93
CA LEU A 27 -0.02 29.51 -1.94
C LEU A 27 -0.68 30.91 -1.94
N THR A 28 -1.98 30.98 -2.21
CA THR A 28 -2.73 32.26 -2.28
C THR A 28 -3.45 32.59 -0.98
N ASP A 29 -3.53 31.64 -0.05
CA ASP A 29 -4.14 31.86 1.25
C ASP A 29 -3.09 32.50 2.19
N ASP A 30 -3.46 33.58 2.86
CA ASP A 30 -2.63 34.36 3.81
C ASP A 30 -2.38 33.57 5.15
N ASP A 31 -2.37 32.24 5.09
CA ASP A 31 -2.11 31.40 6.25
C ASP A 31 -0.60 31.13 6.36
N ASP A 32 -0.05 31.25 7.57
CA ASP A 32 1.37 30.94 7.90
C ASP A 32 1.73 29.43 7.70
N GLY A 33 0.90 28.70 6.96
CA GLY A 33 1.02 27.30 6.66
C GLY A 33 2.13 26.95 5.65
N TYR A 34 2.30 25.67 5.41
CA TYR A 34 3.19 25.12 4.38
C TYR A 34 2.33 24.52 3.26
N PRO A 35 2.58 24.76 1.98
CA PRO A 35 3.77 25.39 1.36
C PRO A 35 3.74 26.93 1.39
N ARG A 36 4.91 27.56 1.50
CA ARG A 36 5.08 29.02 1.58
C ARG A 36 5.41 29.66 0.23
N ASN A 37 5.89 28.89 -0.68
CA ASN A 37 6.34 29.36 -1.99
C ASN A 37 6.31 28.24 -3.04
N ARG A 38 6.56 28.62 -4.31
CA ARG A 38 6.57 27.68 -5.42
C ARG A 38 7.61 26.54 -5.27
N THR A 39 8.74 26.82 -4.64
CA THR A 39 9.79 25.81 -4.41
C THR A 39 9.26 24.72 -3.47
N ASP A 40 8.59 25.11 -2.39
CA ASP A 40 7.98 24.18 -1.45
C ASP A 40 6.97 23.26 -2.15
N VAL A 41 6.14 23.79 -3.04
CA VAL A 41 5.18 23.00 -3.86
C VAL A 41 5.92 22.00 -4.74
N VAL A 42 6.98 22.43 -5.41
CA VAL A 42 7.80 21.55 -6.26
C VAL A 42 8.44 20.43 -5.43
N ASP A 43 9.00 20.76 -4.28
CA ASP A 43 9.63 19.78 -3.38
C ASP A 43 8.60 18.77 -2.84
N MET A 44 7.40 19.23 -2.49
CA MET A 44 6.30 18.34 -2.11
C MET A 44 5.90 17.38 -3.24
N LEU A 45 5.77 17.88 -4.47
CA LEU A 45 5.41 17.06 -5.62
C LEU A 45 6.50 16.04 -5.95
N ILE A 46 7.77 16.44 -5.91
CA ILE A 46 8.90 15.52 -6.07
C ILE A 46 8.87 14.43 -4.99
N GLY A 47 8.65 14.82 -3.74
CA GLY A 47 8.52 13.89 -2.63
C GLY A 47 7.39 12.89 -2.81
N LEU A 48 6.23 13.33 -3.29
CA LEU A 48 5.08 12.46 -3.57
C LEU A 48 5.36 11.46 -4.70
N VAL A 49 5.94 11.93 -5.81
CA VAL A 49 6.34 11.06 -6.93
C VAL A 49 7.36 10.02 -6.48
N PHE A 50 8.39 10.46 -5.74
CA PHE A 50 9.41 9.57 -5.21
C PHE A 50 8.82 8.50 -4.26
N ALA A 51 7.97 8.93 -3.32
CA ALA A 51 7.38 8.02 -2.34
C ALA A 51 6.39 7.02 -2.95
N GLY A 52 5.61 7.46 -3.96
CA GLY A 52 4.58 6.61 -4.59
C GLY A 52 5.10 5.65 -5.65
N HIS A 53 6.11 6.05 -6.41
CA HIS A 53 6.57 5.28 -7.57
C HIS A 53 7.12 3.89 -7.18
N GLU A 54 8.15 3.85 -6.33
CA GLU A 54 8.83 2.60 -5.98
C GLU A 54 7.98 1.70 -5.09
N THR A 55 7.31 2.26 -4.08
CA THR A 55 6.54 1.48 -3.12
C THR A 55 5.35 0.78 -3.77
N THR A 56 4.65 1.44 -4.70
CA THR A 56 3.55 0.82 -5.46
C THR A 56 4.09 -0.25 -6.42
N ALA A 57 5.19 0.02 -7.12
CA ALA A 57 5.81 -0.97 -8.01
C ALA A 57 6.24 -2.23 -7.27
N LEU A 58 6.79 -2.10 -6.06
CA LEU A 58 7.15 -3.23 -5.19
C LEU A 58 5.91 -4.00 -4.72
N ALA A 59 4.86 -3.31 -4.30
CA ALA A 59 3.61 -3.95 -3.92
C ALA A 59 3.01 -4.79 -5.08
N LEU A 60 3.01 -4.25 -6.30
CA LEU A 60 2.56 -4.97 -7.50
C LEU A 60 3.45 -6.18 -7.80
N THR A 61 4.77 -6.02 -7.74
CA THR A 61 5.74 -7.10 -7.97
C THR A 61 5.53 -8.25 -7.00
N PHE A 62 5.46 -7.95 -5.71
CA PHE A 62 5.24 -8.95 -4.67
C PHE A 62 3.86 -9.61 -4.78
N THR A 63 2.83 -8.87 -5.19
CA THR A 63 1.49 -9.45 -5.40
C THR A 63 1.49 -10.45 -6.56
N ILE A 64 2.08 -10.10 -7.69
CA ILE A 64 2.18 -10.99 -8.85
C ILE A 64 3.01 -12.24 -8.49
N HIS A 65 4.13 -12.05 -7.77
CA HIS A 65 4.93 -13.16 -7.27
C HIS A 65 4.13 -14.08 -6.35
N SER A 66 3.45 -13.53 -5.34
CA SER A 66 2.63 -14.30 -4.39
C SER A 66 1.52 -15.09 -5.09
N LEU A 67 0.86 -14.49 -6.07
CA LEU A 67 -0.15 -15.19 -6.87
C LEU A 67 0.45 -16.34 -7.69
N ALA A 68 1.62 -16.12 -8.30
CA ALA A 68 2.30 -17.17 -9.07
C ALA A 68 2.75 -18.37 -8.19
N GLU A 69 3.04 -18.13 -6.91
CA GLU A 69 3.34 -19.16 -5.91
C GLU A 69 2.09 -19.91 -5.43
N HIS A 70 0.88 -19.32 -5.55
CA HIS A 70 -0.38 -19.84 -5.03
C HIS A 70 -1.44 -20.00 -6.13
N PRO A 71 -1.31 -21.03 -6.99
CA PRO A 71 -2.17 -21.16 -8.19
C PRO A 71 -3.67 -21.27 -7.91
N GLU A 72 -4.05 -21.79 -6.73
CA GLU A 72 -5.45 -21.90 -6.31
C GLU A 72 -6.05 -20.53 -5.95
N VAL A 73 -5.27 -19.65 -5.29
CA VAL A 73 -5.67 -18.27 -5.01
C VAL A 73 -5.70 -17.49 -6.33
N TYR A 74 -4.67 -17.65 -7.15
CA TYR A 74 -4.56 -16.98 -8.44
C TYR A 74 -5.80 -17.23 -9.31
N ARG A 75 -6.21 -18.51 -9.46
CA ARG A 75 -7.38 -18.86 -10.25
C ARG A 75 -8.65 -18.20 -9.73
N ARG A 76 -8.85 -18.20 -8.41
CA ARG A 76 -9.99 -17.54 -7.78
C ARG A 76 -10.01 -16.01 -8.01
N VAL A 77 -8.84 -15.37 -8.04
CA VAL A 77 -8.72 -13.95 -8.38
C VAL A 77 -9.02 -13.72 -9.87
N GLU A 78 -8.55 -14.61 -10.77
CA GLU A 78 -8.90 -14.54 -12.20
C GLU A 78 -10.41 -14.68 -12.40
N ASP A 79 -11.05 -15.64 -11.72
CA ASP A 79 -12.50 -15.87 -11.81
C ASP A 79 -13.27 -14.62 -11.29
N GLU A 80 -12.88 -14.05 -10.14
CA GLU A 80 -13.48 -12.81 -9.59
C GLU A 80 -13.39 -11.64 -10.58
N ILE A 81 -12.21 -11.43 -11.18
CA ILE A 81 -11.99 -10.37 -12.16
C ILE A 81 -12.84 -10.59 -13.42
N ASP A 82 -12.88 -11.82 -13.94
CA ASP A 82 -13.62 -12.15 -15.16
C ASP A 82 -15.14 -12.01 -14.94
N GLU A 83 -15.66 -12.40 -13.77
CA GLU A 83 -17.06 -12.25 -13.42
C GLU A 83 -17.47 -10.78 -13.24
N THR A 84 -16.57 -9.97 -12.64
CA THR A 84 -16.83 -8.56 -12.35
C THR A 84 -16.69 -7.69 -13.60
N LEU A 85 -15.58 -7.81 -14.32
CA LEU A 85 -15.26 -6.89 -15.44
C LEU A 85 -15.83 -7.36 -16.77
N ARG A 86 -15.97 -8.68 -16.97
CA ARG A 86 -16.33 -9.25 -18.27
C ARG A 86 -15.44 -8.66 -19.38
N ASP A 87 -16.03 -7.97 -20.37
CA ASP A 87 -15.29 -7.29 -21.43
C ASP A 87 -15.19 -5.76 -21.23
N ASP A 88 -15.77 -5.23 -20.16
CA ASP A 88 -15.80 -3.81 -19.90
C ASP A 88 -14.48 -3.30 -19.28
N PRO A 89 -14.08 -2.03 -19.53
CA PRO A 89 -12.98 -1.40 -18.81
C PRO A 89 -13.28 -1.35 -17.32
N ILE A 90 -12.21 -1.41 -16.49
CA ILE A 90 -12.38 -1.21 -15.06
C ILE A 90 -12.82 0.22 -14.75
N GLU A 91 -13.89 0.34 -13.99
CA GLU A 91 -14.42 1.60 -13.48
C GLU A 91 -14.39 1.60 -11.95
N TRP A 92 -14.61 2.76 -11.35
CA TRP A 92 -14.55 2.94 -9.90
C TRP A 92 -15.46 1.96 -9.14
N ASP A 93 -16.69 1.80 -9.63
CA ASP A 93 -17.70 0.97 -8.97
C ASP A 93 -17.33 -0.53 -8.96
N HIS A 94 -16.54 -0.98 -9.94
CA HIS A 94 -16.06 -2.37 -9.97
C HIS A 94 -15.09 -2.71 -8.83
N LEU A 95 -14.44 -1.71 -8.22
CA LEU A 95 -13.47 -1.96 -7.15
C LEU A 95 -14.10 -2.56 -5.89
N ASP A 96 -15.35 -2.28 -5.62
CA ASP A 96 -16.06 -2.83 -4.46
C ASP A 96 -16.48 -4.29 -4.71
N ASP A 97 -16.53 -4.72 -5.96
CA ASP A 97 -16.86 -6.07 -6.41
C ASP A 97 -15.62 -6.97 -6.59
N LEU A 98 -14.42 -6.50 -6.19
CA LEU A 98 -13.16 -7.24 -6.20
C LEU A 98 -12.61 -7.51 -4.77
N PRO A 99 -13.41 -8.10 -3.85
CA PRO A 99 -13.02 -8.25 -2.45
C PRO A 99 -11.89 -9.27 -2.24
N LEU A 100 -11.72 -10.28 -3.10
CA LEU A 100 -10.59 -11.22 -2.99
C LEU A 100 -9.30 -10.56 -3.43
N LEU A 101 -9.32 -9.81 -4.52
CA LEU A 101 -8.16 -9.04 -4.97
C LEU A 101 -7.71 -8.04 -3.90
N ASP A 102 -8.65 -7.35 -3.23
CA ASP A 102 -8.32 -6.42 -2.12
C ASP A 102 -7.61 -7.16 -0.97
N ARG A 103 -8.13 -8.36 -0.58
CA ARG A 103 -7.49 -9.19 0.45
C ARG A 103 -6.12 -9.73 0.03
N VAL A 104 -5.93 -10.05 -1.23
CA VAL A 104 -4.64 -10.46 -1.79
C VAL A 104 -3.61 -9.32 -1.67
N VAL A 105 -4.02 -8.09 -1.98
CA VAL A 105 -3.16 -6.92 -1.81
C VAL A 105 -2.81 -6.70 -0.33
N ASP A 106 -3.79 -6.81 0.57
CA ASP A 106 -3.55 -6.68 2.01
C ASP A 106 -2.58 -7.74 2.54
N GLU A 107 -2.74 -9.00 2.11
CA GLU A 107 -1.85 -10.08 2.53
C GLU A 107 -0.43 -9.92 1.97
N THR A 108 -0.32 -9.45 0.74
CA THR A 108 0.98 -9.11 0.16
C THR A 108 1.67 -8.00 0.94
N LEU A 109 0.95 -6.92 1.28
CA LEU A 109 1.50 -5.82 2.07
C LEU A 109 1.85 -6.23 3.51
N ARG A 110 1.24 -7.28 4.03
CA ARG A 110 1.64 -7.87 5.31
C ARG A 110 2.95 -8.62 5.19
N LEU A 111 3.06 -9.56 4.23
CA LEU A 111 4.26 -10.38 4.04
C LEU A 111 5.45 -9.58 3.51
N TYR A 112 5.18 -8.68 2.60
CA TYR A 112 6.21 -7.92 1.87
C TYR A 112 5.95 -6.41 1.96
N PRO A 113 5.95 -5.81 3.17
CA PRO A 113 5.73 -4.37 3.29
C PRO A 113 6.85 -3.60 2.59
N PRO A 114 6.55 -2.75 1.58
CA PRO A 114 7.58 -1.95 0.93
C PRO A 114 8.34 -1.05 1.91
N VAL A 115 7.67 -0.58 2.98
CA VAL A 115 8.29 0.15 4.08
C VAL A 115 8.36 -0.76 5.29
N HIS A 116 9.51 -1.41 5.48
CA HIS A 116 9.73 -2.41 6.53
C HIS A 116 9.87 -1.84 7.95
N SER A 117 10.16 -0.55 8.07
CA SER A 117 10.39 0.11 9.35
C SER A 117 10.03 1.60 9.29
N LEU A 118 9.60 2.15 10.43
CA LEU A 118 9.19 3.55 10.56
C LEU A 118 10.04 4.23 11.63
N PRO A 119 10.98 5.12 11.27
CA PRO A 119 11.77 5.88 12.22
C PRO A 119 10.91 6.98 12.87
N ARG A 120 11.14 7.21 14.16
CA ARG A 120 10.55 8.29 14.97
C ARG A 120 11.62 8.85 15.88
N GLU A 121 11.46 10.10 16.29
CA GLU A 121 12.24 10.73 17.33
C GLU A 121 11.32 11.11 18.49
N ALA A 122 11.76 10.81 19.71
CA ALA A 122 11.04 11.19 20.91
C ALA A 122 11.20 12.70 21.16
N THR A 123 10.10 13.46 21.06
CA THR A 123 10.09 14.92 21.28
C THR A 123 9.99 15.31 22.77
N ARG A 124 9.95 14.34 23.65
CA ARG A 124 9.94 14.43 25.13
C ARG A 124 10.22 13.05 25.69
N ASP A 125 10.48 12.97 27.00
CA ASP A 125 10.53 11.68 27.68
C ASP A 125 9.17 10.95 27.56
N VAL A 126 9.21 9.68 27.10
CA VAL A 126 8.02 8.84 26.90
C VAL A 126 8.15 7.59 27.76
N ALA A 127 7.17 7.36 28.64
CA ALA A 127 7.06 6.08 29.34
C ALA A 127 6.55 4.99 28.39
N PHE A 128 7.26 3.86 28.32
CA PHE A 128 6.92 2.71 27.53
C PHE A 128 7.03 1.43 28.38
N GLY A 129 5.92 0.99 28.96
CA GLY A 129 5.91 -0.04 29.99
C GLY A 129 6.75 0.40 31.19
N ASP A 130 7.71 -0.45 31.58
CA ASP A 130 8.63 -0.18 32.70
C ASP A 130 9.87 0.65 32.30
N TYR A 131 9.94 1.11 31.04
CA TYR A 131 11.07 1.87 30.50
C TYR A 131 10.68 3.31 30.25
N VAL A 132 11.68 4.18 30.25
CA VAL A 132 11.57 5.57 29.78
C VAL A 132 12.42 5.72 28.53
N VAL A 133 11.82 6.17 27.45
CA VAL A 133 12.52 6.60 26.23
C VAL A 133 12.81 8.08 26.38
N PRO A 134 14.08 8.50 26.52
CA PRO A 134 14.45 9.90 26.70
C PRO A 134 14.10 10.75 25.46
N GLU A 135 13.90 12.05 25.68
CA GLU A 135 13.82 13.04 24.63
C GLU A 135 15.05 12.95 23.70
N GLY A 136 14.84 13.10 22.38
CA GLY A 136 15.88 12.99 21.34
C GLY A 136 16.27 11.56 20.98
N SER A 137 15.70 10.54 21.64
CA SER A 137 15.95 9.15 21.28
C SER A 137 15.31 8.81 19.93
N GLU A 138 16.07 8.10 19.09
CA GLU A 138 15.51 7.48 17.88
C GLU A 138 14.78 6.19 18.24
N VAL A 139 13.54 6.06 17.74
CA VAL A 139 12.68 4.89 17.93
C VAL A 139 12.35 4.31 16.55
N LEU A 140 12.69 3.05 16.35
CA LEU A 140 12.38 2.34 15.12
C LEU A 140 11.21 1.38 15.33
N VAL A 141 10.10 1.62 14.63
CA VAL A 141 8.94 0.70 14.62
C VAL A 141 9.15 -0.31 13.51
N GLY A 142 9.40 -1.57 13.86
CA GLY A 142 9.65 -2.66 12.91
C GLY A 142 8.34 -3.17 12.30
N VAL A 143 7.90 -2.63 11.16
CA VAL A 143 6.67 -3.04 10.48
C VAL A 143 6.77 -4.50 10.04
N TYR A 144 7.86 -4.88 9.36
CA TYR A 144 8.09 -6.25 8.93
C TYR A 144 8.01 -7.23 10.12
N SER A 145 8.73 -6.93 11.19
CA SER A 145 8.73 -7.79 12.38
C SER A 145 7.36 -7.94 13.02
N MET A 146 6.56 -6.86 13.07
CA MET A 146 5.20 -6.92 13.59
C MET A 146 4.27 -7.74 12.71
N HIS A 147 4.45 -7.64 11.39
CA HIS A 147 3.66 -8.39 10.42
C HIS A 147 3.99 -9.90 10.38
N HIS A 148 5.15 -10.31 10.91
CA HIS A 148 5.61 -11.70 10.97
C HIS A 148 5.64 -12.25 12.41
N ASP A 149 5.04 -11.57 13.37
CA ASP A 149 5.02 -11.96 14.76
C ASP A 149 3.85 -12.92 15.04
N ASP A 150 4.15 -14.15 15.48
CA ASP A 150 3.18 -15.20 15.77
C ASP A 150 2.23 -14.89 16.92
N ARG A 151 2.56 -13.87 17.73
CA ARG A 151 1.65 -13.34 18.77
C ARG A 151 0.43 -12.64 18.18
N PHE A 152 0.53 -12.12 16.96
CA PHE A 152 -0.53 -11.37 16.28
C PHE A 152 -1.10 -12.13 15.08
N TRP A 153 -0.29 -12.97 14.42
CA TRP A 153 -0.64 -13.63 13.17
C TRP A 153 -0.47 -15.13 13.29
N ALA A 154 -1.54 -15.89 13.10
CA ALA A 154 -1.45 -17.33 12.97
C ALA A 154 -0.73 -17.66 11.65
N ASP A 155 0.25 -18.59 11.70
CA ASP A 155 1.06 -18.96 10.55
C ASP A 155 1.58 -17.73 9.78
N PRO A 156 2.43 -16.89 10.43
CA PRO A 156 2.79 -15.57 9.93
C PRO A 156 3.51 -15.59 8.57
N GLU A 157 4.18 -16.68 8.23
CA GLU A 157 4.86 -16.83 6.94
C GLU A 157 3.95 -17.33 5.81
N ALA A 158 2.74 -17.78 6.13
CA ALA A 158 1.80 -18.29 5.13
C ALA A 158 1.10 -17.12 4.42
N PHE A 159 1.01 -17.23 3.08
CA PHE A 159 0.19 -16.34 2.26
C PHE A 159 -1.27 -16.82 2.29
N ASP A 160 -2.06 -16.20 3.13
CA ASP A 160 -3.46 -16.56 3.33
C ASP A 160 -4.38 -15.32 3.28
N PRO A 161 -4.90 -14.97 2.10
CA PRO A 161 -5.85 -13.85 1.97
C PRO A 161 -7.17 -14.04 2.73
N SER A 162 -7.46 -15.26 3.21
CA SER A 162 -8.70 -15.52 3.96
C SER A 162 -8.69 -14.91 5.37
N ARG A 163 -7.49 -14.66 5.94
CA ARG A 163 -7.34 -13.97 7.23
C ARG A 163 -7.98 -12.57 7.26
N TRP A 164 -8.19 -11.96 6.10
CA TRP A 164 -8.80 -10.63 5.95
C TRP A 164 -10.33 -10.66 5.87
N LEU A 165 -10.95 -11.84 5.97
CA LEU A 165 -12.41 -11.97 6.10
C LEU A 165 -12.92 -11.44 7.45
N ASP A 166 -12.10 -11.55 8.50
CA ASP A 166 -12.39 -11.07 9.85
C ASP A 166 -11.41 -9.94 10.20
N ARG A 167 -11.75 -8.71 9.78
CA ARG A 167 -10.87 -7.53 9.90
C ARG A 167 -10.56 -7.08 11.33
N ASP A 168 -11.33 -7.54 12.33
CA ASP A 168 -11.19 -7.04 13.70
C ASP A 168 -9.95 -7.58 14.43
N ARG A 169 -9.38 -8.70 13.98
CA ARG A 169 -8.27 -9.37 14.70
C ARG A 169 -6.88 -8.86 14.37
N SER A 170 -6.70 -8.18 13.24
CA SER A 170 -5.37 -7.81 12.72
C SER A 170 -5.07 -6.32 12.75
N ALA A 171 -6.04 -5.47 13.09
CA ALA A 171 -5.92 -4.02 12.94
C ALA A 171 -4.79 -3.39 13.76
N GLU A 172 -4.45 -3.94 14.93
CA GLU A 172 -3.43 -3.36 15.82
C GLU A 172 -1.99 -3.63 15.37
N ALA A 173 -1.76 -4.77 14.67
CA ALA A 173 -0.43 -5.17 14.20
C ALA A 173 -0.22 -5.00 12.70
N TYR A 174 -1.18 -4.41 11.97
CA TYR A 174 -1.10 -4.21 10.51
C TYR A 174 -0.87 -2.74 10.18
N LEU A 175 0.37 -2.40 9.82
CA LEU A 175 0.83 -1.03 9.63
C LEU A 175 1.52 -0.78 8.28
N PRO A 176 1.03 -1.30 7.14
CA PRO A 176 1.74 -1.14 5.85
C PRO A 176 1.84 0.31 5.39
N PHE A 177 0.94 1.15 5.86
CA PHE A 177 0.89 2.60 5.59
C PHE A 177 1.20 3.45 6.84
N GLY A 178 1.72 2.84 7.90
CA GLY A 178 1.92 3.49 9.18
C GLY A 178 0.60 3.84 9.89
N ALA A 179 0.71 4.63 10.97
CA ALA A 179 -0.44 5.04 11.78
C ALA A 179 -0.27 6.45 12.35
N GLY A 180 -1.37 6.99 12.91
CA GLY A 180 -1.41 8.29 13.55
C GLY A 180 -1.24 9.46 12.58
N PRO A 181 -0.78 10.63 13.08
CA PRO A 181 -0.65 11.86 12.28
C PRO A 181 0.35 11.76 11.12
N ARG A 182 1.24 10.76 11.14
CA ARG A 182 2.25 10.49 10.10
C ARG A 182 1.89 9.30 9.22
N ARG A 183 0.64 8.87 9.22
CA ARG A 183 0.15 7.85 8.28
C ARG A 183 0.38 8.30 6.84
N CYS A 184 0.65 7.36 5.95
CA CYS A 184 0.84 7.62 4.52
C CYS A 184 -0.34 8.41 3.94
N LEU A 185 -0.06 9.55 3.32
CA LEU A 185 -1.05 10.39 2.66
C LEU A 185 -1.69 9.67 1.46
N GLY A 186 -0.87 8.90 0.71
CA GLY A 186 -1.27 8.18 -0.49
C GLY A 186 -1.89 6.80 -0.23
N ALA A 187 -2.20 6.41 1.02
CA ALA A 187 -2.65 5.05 1.33
C ALA A 187 -3.88 4.59 0.53
N THR A 188 -4.89 5.46 0.40
CA THR A 188 -6.09 5.16 -0.40
C THR A 188 -5.76 5.10 -1.89
N PHE A 189 -4.98 6.06 -2.38
CA PHE A 189 -4.55 6.11 -3.78
C PHE A 189 -3.78 4.85 -4.17
N ALA A 190 -2.77 4.47 -3.38
CA ALA A 190 -1.95 3.28 -3.65
C ALA A 190 -2.77 1.97 -3.66
N ARG A 191 -3.78 1.84 -2.78
CA ARG A 191 -4.69 0.68 -2.79
C ARG A 191 -5.56 0.63 -4.03
N VAL A 192 -6.09 1.76 -4.44
CA VAL A 192 -6.90 1.87 -5.67
C VAL A 192 -6.04 1.56 -6.88
N GLU A 193 -4.89 2.22 -6.99
CA GLU A 193 -3.94 2.01 -8.08
C GLU A 193 -3.52 0.55 -8.19
N ALA A 194 -3.15 -0.08 -7.07
CA ALA A 194 -2.75 -1.49 -7.07
C ALA A 194 -3.87 -2.40 -7.59
N ARG A 195 -5.12 -2.22 -7.12
CA ARG A 195 -6.26 -3.02 -7.58
C ARG A 195 -6.57 -2.82 -9.06
N VAL A 196 -6.57 -1.57 -9.53
CA VAL A 196 -6.82 -1.24 -10.95
C VAL A 196 -5.74 -1.86 -11.84
N VAL A 197 -4.47 -1.66 -11.50
CA VAL A 197 -3.35 -2.19 -12.30
C VAL A 197 -3.34 -3.72 -12.28
N LEU A 198 -3.53 -4.34 -11.11
CA LEU A 198 -3.57 -5.80 -11.01
C LEU A 198 -4.75 -6.39 -11.77
N ALA A 199 -5.96 -5.84 -11.62
CA ALA A 199 -7.13 -6.31 -12.35
C ALA A 199 -6.91 -6.23 -13.88
N GLU A 200 -6.38 -5.11 -14.39
CA GLU A 200 -6.07 -4.95 -15.80
C GLU A 200 -4.95 -5.87 -16.31
N LEU A 201 -3.92 -6.10 -15.49
CA LEU A 201 -2.85 -7.04 -15.85
C LEU A 201 -3.34 -8.48 -15.84
N LEU A 202 -4.00 -8.91 -14.76
CA LEU A 202 -4.44 -10.29 -14.56
C LEU A 202 -5.58 -10.69 -15.50
N ARG A 203 -6.41 -9.76 -15.96
CA ARG A 203 -7.40 -9.98 -16.99
C ARG A 203 -6.78 -10.31 -18.34
N ARG A 204 -5.63 -9.72 -18.67
CA ARG A 204 -4.99 -9.82 -19.99
C ARG A 204 -3.86 -10.82 -20.04
N PHE A 205 -3.19 -11.03 -18.92
CA PHE A 205 -1.96 -11.80 -18.84
C PHE A 205 -1.99 -12.73 -17.64
N ARG A 206 -1.37 -13.89 -17.82
CA ARG A 206 -1.04 -14.81 -16.74
C ARG A 206 0.46 -14.78 -16.52
N PHE A 207 0.84 -14.64 -15.26
CA PHE A 207 2.23 -14.63 -14.81
C PHE A 207 2.55 -15.96 -14.15
N GLU A 208 3.61 -16.61 -14.58
CA GLU A 208 4.11 -17.87 -14.04
C GLU A 208 5.57 -17.68 -13.64
N ARG A 209 6.01 -18.28 -12.56
CA ARG A 209 7.44 -18.27 -12.21
C ARG A 209 8.27 -18.89 -13.33
N ASP A 210 9.43 -18.30 -13.59
CA ASP A 210 10.44 -18.85 -14.50
C ASP A 210 11.67 -19.25 -13.71
N GLY A 211 11.61 -20.45 -13.09
CA GLY A 211 12.64 -21.01 -12.22
C GLY A 211 12.14 -21.32 -10.82
N ASP A 212 12.99 -21.96 -10.04
CA ASP A 212 12.70 -22.45 -8.67
C ASP A 212 13.39 -21.57 -7.59
N ALA A 213 13.95 -20.43 -7.96
CA ALA A 213 14.64 -19.56 -7.00
C ALA A 213 13.62 -18.94 -6.01
N ASP A 214 13.93 -19.03 -4.73
CA ASP A 214 13.17 -18.34 -3.69
C ASP A 214 13.30 -16.84 -3.82
N LEU A 215 12.30 -16.10 -3.35
CA LEU A 215 12.32 -14.66 -3.28
C LEU A 215 13.13 -14.21 -2.05
N ASP A 216 14.40 -13.90 -2.26
CA ASP A 216 15.21 -13.25 -1.22
C ASP A 216 14.89 -11.76 -1.14
N LEU A 217 14.82 -11.24 0.08
CA LEU A 217 14.54 -9.82 0.35
C LEU A 217 15.79 -9.06 0.74
N SER A 218 15.94 -7.86 0.21
CA SER A 218 16.99 -6.89 0.57
C SER A 218 16.34 -5.68 1.25
N PRO A 219 16.52 -5.51 2.57
CA PRO A 219 16.03 -4.34 3.30
C PRO A 219 16.98 -3.16 3.04
N GLN A 220 16.58 -2.28 2.14
CA GLN A 220 17.23 -0.99 1.89
C GLN A 220 16.37 0.13 2.47
N MET A 221 16.20 1.25 1.75
CA MET A 221 15.21 2.26 2.12
C MET A 221 13.78 1.69 2.00
N THR A 222 13.58 0.79 1.04
CA THR A 222 12.40 -0.03 0.84
C THR A 222 12.78 -1.52 0.87
N THR A 223 11.82 -2.39 1.13
CA THR A 223 11.99 -3.84 0.97
C THR A 223 11.99 -4.17 -0.52
N GLN A 224 13.12 -4.63 -1.03
CA GLN A 224 13.26 -4.99 -2.44
C GLN A 224 13.59 -6.47 -2.60
N PRO A 225 13.29 -7.10 -3.75
CA PRO A 225 13.92 -8.35 -4.11
C PRO A 225 15.45 -8.19 -4.13
N ALA A 226 16.18 -9.14 -3.56
CA ALA A 226 17.65 -9.12 -3.55
C ALA A 226 18.27 -9.37 -4.94
N GLY A 227 17.45 -9.85 -5.87
CA GLY A 227 17.83 -10.14 -7.25
C GLY A 227 16.66 -9.97 -8.22
N GLU A 228 16.81 -10.55 -9.40
CA GLU A 228 15.74 -10.59 -10.40
C GLU A 228 14.60 -11.50 -9.93
N VAL A 229 13.36 -11.13 -10.29
CA VAL A 229 12.15 -11.94 -10.11
C VAL A 229 11.68 -12.41 -11.49
N PRO A 230 12.28 -13.48 -12.04
CA PRO A 230 11.99 -13.90 -13.40
C PRO A 230 10.58 -14.47 -13.50
N MET A 231 9.81 -13.93 -14.44
CA MET A 231 8.42 -14.32 -14.69
C MET A 231 8.19 -14.60 -16.15
N ARG A 232 7.49 -15.69 -16.43
CA ARG A 232 6.98 -15.98 -17.77
C ARG A 232 5.59 -15.37 -17.92
N VAL A 233 5.43 -14.50 -18.91
CA VAL A 233 4.16 -13.83 -19.18
C VAL A 233 3.47 -14.49 -20.37
N ARG A 234 2.21 -14.91 -20.17
CA ARG A 234 1.35 -15.44 -21.24
C ARG A 234 0.12 -14.56 -21.39
N LYS A 235 -0.33 -14.38 -22.62
CA LYS A 235 -1.60 -13.72 -22.89
C LYS A 235 -2.75 -14.69 -22.58
N ARG A 236 -3.78 -14.20 -21.90
CA ARG A 236 -5.03 -14.91 -21.65
C ARG A 236 -5.97 -14.79 -22.84
#